data_2550b4a1be4226172bcdf85c03f4774b
#
_entry.id   2550b4a1be4226172bcdf85c03f4774b
#
_cell.length_a   1.000
_cell.length_b   1.000
_cell.length_c   1.000
_cell.angle_alpha   90.00
_cell.angle_beta   90.00
_cell.angle_gamma   90.00
#
_symmetry.space_group_name_H-M   'P 1'
#
loop_
_entity.id
_entity.type
_entity.pdbx_description
1 polymer ?
#
loop_
_entity_poly.entity_id
_entity_poly.type
_entity_poly.pdbx_seq_one_letter_code
_entity_poly.pdbx_strand_id
1 'polypeptide(L)'
;MIKKEISLKVSEAFQQDVGYGRARIDNQTRMELDLSIGDVIEIEGTKVTASVVWRAHPTDEGKRIIRIDNLTRKNCGTGLGDTVVVRKASVHSANSVTLAPLISKGQQIQFGSGIETLIKKGLLKRPLTKGDHIIVPGIALFGSALPFAIINTSPTGIIIINEETIIKVKEEAAKTMEPEGPRVSYEDIGGLKEEL
;
A
#
# COMPACT_ATOMS: atom_id res chain seq x y z
N MET A 1 -18.55 17.82 -10.62
CA MET A 1 -19.25 16.61 -10.10
C MET A 1 -18.74 16.31 -8.71
N ILE A 2 -19.65 16.18 -7.76
CA ILE A 2 -19.31 15.73 -6.40
C ILE A 2 -18.95 14.24 -6.50
N LYS A 3 -17.72 13.87 -6.11
CA LYS A 3 -17.35 12.45 -6.04
C LYS A 3 -18.15 11.78 -4.94
N LYS A 4 -18.78 10.65 -5.27
CA LYS A 4 -19.43 9.80 -4.27
C LYS A 4 -18.39 9.20 -3.35
N GLU A 5 -18.61 9.26 -2.06
CA GLU A 5 -17.73 8.68 -1.05
C GLU A 5 -18.53 8.08 0.10
N ILE A 6 -17.97 7.05 0.71
CA ILE A 6 -18.59 6.33 1.83
C ILE A 6 -17.53 6.07 2.88
N SER A 7 -17.92 6.20 4.14
CA SER A 7 -17.08 5.83 5.29
C SER A 7 -17.28 4.35 5.62
N LEU A 8 -16.18 3.61 5.74
CA LEU A 8 -16.17 2.19 6.07
C LEU A 8 -15.26 1.92 7.24
N LYS A 9 -15.63 0.96 8.07
CA LYS A 9 -14.80 0.48 9.17
C LYS A 9 -13.78 -0.53 8.68
N VAL A 10 -12.53 -0.37 9.08
CA VAL A 10 -11.43 -1.23 8.67
C VAL A 10 -11.43 -2.55 9.42
N SER A 11 -11.41 -3.64 8.68
CA SER A 11 -11.25 -5.01 9.17
C SER A 11 -10.05 -5.68 8.51
N GLU A 12 -9.58 -6.76 9.12
CA GLU A 12 -8.43 -7.51 8.62
C GLU A 12 -8.74 -8.24 7.30
N ALA A 13 -7.78 -8.27 6.41
CA ALA A 13 -7.88 -9.04 5.17
C ALA A 13 -7.88 -10.54 5.44
N PHE A 14 -8.54 -11.31 4.57
CA PHE A 14 -8.35 -12.75 4.53
C PHE A 14 -6.94 -13.09 4.08
N GLN A 15 -6.39 -14.20 4.57
CA GLN A 15 -5.02 -14.62 4.28
C GLN A 15 -4.73 -14.70 2.77
N GLN A 16 -5.69 -15.14 1.98
CA GLN A 16 -5.57 -15.23 0.52
C GLN A 16 -5.43 -13.88 -0.20
N ASP A 17 -5.76 -12.78 0.46
CA ASP A 17 -5.69 -11.43 -0.12
C ASP A 17 -4.44 -10.65 0.31
N VAL A 18 -3.69 -11.17 1.27
CA VAL A 18 -2.50 -10.50 1.81
C VAL A 18 -1.43 -10.32 0.73
N GLY A 19 -0.97 -9.09 0.56
CA GLY A 19 0.09 -8.73 -0.39
C GLY A 19 -0.38 -8.41 -1.80
N TYR A 20 -1.66 -8.52 -2.11
CA TYR A 20 -2.20 -8.31 -3.46
C TYR A 20 -2.87 -6.96 -3.70
N GLY A 21 -2.94 -6.09 -2.69
CA GLY A 21 -3.59 -4.78 -2.82
C GLY A 21 -5.09 -4.86 -3.10
N ARG A 22 -5.77 -5.84 -2.51
CA ARG A 22 -7.20 -6.08 -2.64
C ARG A 22 -7.97 -5.47 -1.49
N ALA A 23 -9.15 -4.93 -1.79
CA ALA A 23 -10.10 -4.44 -0.80
C ALA A 23 -11.45 -5.11 -1.03
N ARG A 24 -11.94 -5.84 -0.03
CA ARG A 24 -13.25 -6.48 -0.10
C ARG A 24 -14.31 -5.56 0.46
N ILE A 25 -15.29 -5.26 -0.38
CA ILE A 25 -16.40 -4.34 -0.09
C ILE A 25 -17.70 -5.02 -0.48
N ASP A 26 -18.73 -4.86 0.35
CA ASP A 26 -20.03 -5.47 0.12
C ASP A 26 -20.76 -4.92 -1.13
N ASN A 27 -21.75 -5.65 -1.58
CA ASN A 27 -22.48 -5.33 -2.79
C ASN A 27 -23.21 -3.98 -2.69
N GLN A 28 -23.84 -3.71 -1.56
CA GLN A 28 -24.58 -2.46 -1.36
C GLN A 28 -23.66 -1.25 -1.48
N THR A 29 -22.51 -1.28 -0.81
CA THR A 29 -21.51 -0.20 -0.87
C THR A 29 -20.96 -0.02 -2.28
N ARG A 30 -20.69 -1.13 -2.99
CA ARG A 30 -20.23 -1.06 -4.38
C ARG A 30 -21.27 -0.42 -5.30
N MET A 31 -22.53 -0.75 -5.13
CA MET A 31 -23.62 -0.13 -5.91
C MET A 31 -23.75 1.37 -5.63
N GLU A 32 -23.65 1.78 -4.36
CA GLU A 32 -23.72 3.19 -3.98
C GLU A 32 -22.56 4.02 -4.55
N LEU A 33 -21.38 3.40 -4.71
CA LEU A 33 -20.18 4.04 -5.27
C LEU A 33 -20.01 3.83 -6.79
N ASP A 34 -20.96 3.18 -7.44
CA ASP A 34 -20.87 2.77 -8.85
C ASP A 34 -19.59 1.97 -9.16
N LEU A 35 -19.28 0.99 -8.30
CA LEU A 35 -18.11 0.16 -8.40
C LEU A 35 -18.44 -1.24 -8.90
N SER A 36 -17.68 -1.69 -9.88
CA SER A 36 -17.60 -3.09 -10.30
C SER A 36 -16.41 -3.80 -9.64
N ILE A 37 -16.48 -5.12 -9.55
CA ILE A 37 -15.34 -5.92 -9.11
C ILE A 37 -14.21 -5.72 -10.12
N GLY A 38 -13.00 -5.45 -9.62
CA GLY A 38 -11.83 -5.11 -10.42
C GLY A 38 -11.60 -3.62 -10.61
N ASP A 39 -12.56 -2.76 -10.27
CA ASP A 39 -12.36 -1.32 -10.25
C ASP A 39 -11.37 -0.90 -9.18
N VAL A 40 -10.76 0.25 -9.35
CA VAL A 40 -9.82 0.83 -8.40
C VAL A 40 -10.54 1.84 -7.51
N ILE A 41 -10.32 1.71 -6.21
CA ILE A 41 -10.75 2.66 -5.20
C ILE A 41 -9.59 3.42 -4.59
N GLU A 42 -9.88 4.63 -4.20
CA GLU A 42 -9.05 5.46 -3.33
C GLU A 42 -9.51 5.26 -1.89
N ILE A 43 -8.57 4.98 -1.01
CA ILE A 43 -8.81 4.79 0.42
C ILE A 43 -8.07 5.89 1.17
N GLU A 44 -8.81 6.70 1.91
CA GLU A 44 -8.28 7.82 2.68
C GLU A 44 -8.46 7.59 4.18
N GLY A 45 -7.34 7.42 4.87
CA GLY A 45 -7.21 7.52 6.32
C GLY A 45 -6.47 8.81 6.65
N THR A 46 -5.33 8.73 7.33
CA THR A 46 -4.42 9.88 7.50
C THR A 46 -3.58 10.16 6.25
N LYS A 47 -3.48 9.16 5.38
CA LYS A 47 -2.86 9.22 4.05
C LYS A 47 -3.82 8.59 3.03
N VAL A 48 -3.45 8.66 1.78
CA VAL A 48 -4.22 8.11 0.67
C VAL A 48 -3.47 6.97 0.01
N THR A 49 -4.16 5.87 -0.25
CA THR A 49 -3.68 4.77 -1.08
C THR A 49 -4.78 4.27 -2.00
N ALA A 50 -4.49 3.27 -2.80
CA ALA A 50 -5.44 2.67 -3.71
C ALA A 50 -5.44 1.15 -3.60
N SER A 51 -6.56 0.55 -3.91
CA SER A 51 -6.73 -0.91 -3.95
C SER A 51 -7.70 -1.32 -5.05
N VAL A 52 -7.64 -2.59 -5.42
CA VAL A 52 -8.58 -3.21 -6.35
C VAL A 52 -9.77 -3.77 -5.57
N VAL A 53 -10.96 -3.47 -6.03
CA VAL A 53 -12.20 -3.91 -5.40
C VAL A 53 -12.45 -5.39 -5.66
N TRP A 54 -12.70 -6.12 -4.59
CA TRP A 54 -13.14 -7.52 -4.60
C TRP A 54 -14.45 -7.69 -3.85
N ARG A 55 -15.12 -8.80 -4.14
CA ARG A 55 -16.39 -9.18 -3.51
C ARG A 55 -16.20 -9.46 -2.02
N ALA A 56 -17.06 -8.90 -1.17
CA ALA A 56 -17.11 -9.26 0.24
C ALA A 56 -17.54 -10.71 0.44
N HIS A 57 -17.12 -11.30 1.56
CA HIS A 57 -17.66 -12.57 2.00
C HIS A 57 -19.15 -12.37 2.39
N PRO A 58 -20.03 -13.37 2.16
CA PRO A 58 -21.45 -13.25 2.50
C PRO A 58 -21.74 -12.81 3.93
N THR A 59 -20.90 -13.19 4.89
CA THR A 59 -21.03 -12.79 6.31
C THR A 59 -20.76 -11.31 6.55
N ASP A 60 -20.14 -10.62 5.61
CA ASP A 60 -19.80 -9.19 5.72
C ASP A 60 -20.81 -8.27 5.03
N GLU A 61 -21.78 -8.83 4.32
CA GLU A 61 -22.80 -8.03 3.64
C GLU A 61 -23.59 -7.16 4.62
N GLY A 62 -23.73 -5.88 4.30
CA GLY A 62 -24.45 -4.90 5.11
C GLY A 62 -23.72 -4.37 6.33
N LYS A 63 -22.51 -4.85 6.62
CA LYS A 63 -21.75 -4.42 7.81
C LYS A 63 -21.00 -3.11 7.68
N ARG A 64 -20.92 -2.53 6.49
CA ARG A 64 -20.17 -1.29 6.23
C ARG A 64 -18.71 -1.38 6.65
N ILE A 65 -18.06 -2.49 6.29
CA ILE A 65 -16.64 -2.74 6.55
C ILE A 65 -15.86 -2.84 5.24
N ILE A 66 -14.57 -2.57 5.33
CA ILE A 66 -13.59 -2.81 4.28
C ILE A 66 -12.49 -3.72 4.83
N ARG A 67 -12.21 -4.84 4.14
CA ARG A 67 -11.11 -5.73 4.50
C ARG A 67 -9.90 -5.42 3.67
N ILE A 68 -8.86 -4.94 4.32
CA ILE A 68 -7.58 -4.58 3.73
C ILE A 68 -6.43 -5.12 4.59
N ASP A 69 -5.34 -5.50 3.94
CA ASP A 69 -4.17 -6.06 4.61
C ASP A 69 -3.34 -5.00 5.36
N ASN A 70 -2.36 -5.47 6.11
CA ASN A 70 -1.50 -4.63 6.93
C ASN A 70 -0.73 -3.59 6.12
N LEU A 71 -0.24 -3.94 4.92
CA LEU A 71 0.48 -2.99 4.05
C LEU A 71 -0.46 -1.87 3.57
N THR A 72 -1.65 -2.23 3.12
CA THR A 72 -2.65 -1.25 2.70
C THR A 72 -3.06 -0.34 3.85
N ARG A 73 -3.25 -0.89 5.06
CA ARG A 73 -3.52 -0.08 6.26
C ARG A 73 -2.40 0.90 6.56
N LYS A 74 -1.15 0.48 6.48
CA LYS A 74 0.02 1.37 6.64
C LYS A 74 0.05 2.45 5.57
N ASN A 75 -0.23 2.08 4.32
CA ASN A 75 -0.21 3.02 3.20
C ASN A 75 -1.27 4.12 3.32
N CYS A 76 -2.42 3.85 3.90
CA CYS A 76 -3.44 4.87 4.17
C CYS A 76 -3.42 5.40 5.62
N GLY A 77 -2.49 4.96 6.44
CA GLY A 77 -2.31 5.45 7.81
C GLY A 77 -3.52 5.16 8.70
N THR A 78 -3.99 3.92 8.70
CA THR A 78 -5.15 3.47 9.47
C THR A 78 -4.85 2.17 10.22
N GLY A 79 -5.61 1.89 11.26
CA GLY A 79 -5.56 0.65 12.02
C GLY A 79 -6.87 -0.13 11.97
N LEU A 80 -6.88 -1.34 12.51
CA LEU A 80 -8.10 -2.14 12.65
C LEU A 80 -9.12 -1.41 13.51
N GLY A 81 -10.36 -1.37 13.05
CA GLY A 81 -11.46 -0.70 13.73
C GLY A 81 -11.58 0.80 13.45
N ASP A 82 -10.60 1.40 12.82
CA ASP A 82 -10.69 2.79 12.37
C ASP A 82 -11.65 2.94 11.20
N THR A 83 -12.04 4.16 10.92
CA THR A 83 -12.89 4.51 9.78
C THR A 83 -12.03 5.15 8.69
N VAL A 84 -12.24 4.72 7.46
CA VAL A 84 -11.64 5.31 6.25
C VAL A 84 -12.72 5.79 5.30
N VAL A 85 -12.39 6.78 4.48
CA VAL A 85 -13.24 7.26 3.40
C VAL A 85 -12.84 6.55 2.10
N VAL A 86 -13.80 6.01 1.41
CA VAL A 86 -13.61 5.25 0.17
C VAL A 86 -14.35 5.92 -0.96
N ARG A 87 -13.70 6.05 -2.10
CA ARG A 87 -14.27 6.60 -3.33
C ARG A 87 -13.71 5.90 -4.56
N LYS A 88 -14.43 5.97 -5.67
CA LYS A 88 -13.91 5.49 -6.96
C LYS A 88 -12.68 6.31 -7.34
N ALA A 89 -11.58 5.65 -7.70
CA ALA A 89 -10.34 6.31 -8.03
C ALA A 89 -10.31 6.86 -9.45
N SER A 90 -9.63 8.00 -9.62
CA SER A 90 -9.13 8.46 -10.92
C SER A 90 -7.76 7.85 -11.13
N VAL A 91 -7.59 7.05 -12.17
CA VAL A 91 -6.37 6.25 -12.41
C VAL A 91 -5.73 6.64 -13.73
N HIS A 92 -4.40 6.73 -13.74
CA HIS A 92 -3.60 7.01 -14.91
C HIS A 92 -2.65 5.85 -15.23
N SER A 93 -2.39 5.60 -16.50
CA SER A 93 -1.32 4.69 -16.90
C SER A 93 0.04 5.25 -16.51
N ALA A 94 0.89 4.43 -15.91
CA ALA A 94 2.21 4.86 -15.52
C ALA A 94 3.18 4.89 -16.71
N ASN A 95 3.90 6.00 -16.89
CA ASN A 95 5.05 6.09 -17.77
C ASN A 95 6.28 5.49 -17.09
N SER A 96 6.50 5.84 -15.81
CA SER A 96 7.59 5.28 -15.02
C SER A 96 7.24 5.17 -13.55
N VAL A 97 7.85 4.19 -12.90
CA VAL A 97 7.76 3.97 -11.45
C VAL A 97 9.14 3.68 -10.92
N THR A 98 9.53 4.37 -9.85
CA THR A 98 10.79 4.16 -9.14
C THR A 98 10.51 3.51 -7.80
N LEU A 99 11.16 2.37 -7.54
CA LEU A 99 11.07 1.62 -6.28
C LEU A 99 12.42 1.59 -5.57
N ALA A 100 12.36 1.45 -4.26
CA ALA A 100 13.54 1.16 -3.44
C ALA A 100 13.20 0.08 -2.40
N PRO A 101 14.14 -0.82 -2.09
CA PRO A 101 13.90 -1.86 -1.10
C PRO A 101 13.75 -1.28 0.31
N LEU A 102 12.85 -1.85 1.09
CA LEU A 102 12.68 -1.54 2.51
C LEU A 102 13.62 -2.44 3.35
N ILE A 103 14.85 -2.02 3.43
CA ILE A 103 15.93 -2.66 4.20
C ILE A 103 16.51 -1.69 5.21
N SER A 104 17.37 -2.17 6.09
CA SER A 104 18.01 -1.32 7.10
C SER A 104 18.83 -0.20 6.46
N LYS A 105 18.81 0.97 7.08
CA LYS A 105 19.57 2.14 6.63
C LYS A 105 21.05 1.81 6.46
N GLY A 106 21.62 2.20 5.33
CA GLY A 106 23.03 1.93 5.00
C GLY A 106 23.28 0.57 4.35
N GLN A 107 22.26 -0.29 4.24
CA GLN A 107 22.37 -1.52 3.46
C GLN A 107 22.06 -1.27 1.99
N GLN A 108 22.64 -2.08 1.14
CA GLN A 108 22.40 -2.10 -0.30
C GLN A 108 22.11 -3.51 -0.75
N ILE A 109 21.25 -3.66 -1.74
CA ILE A 109 21.00 -4.92 -2.42
C ILE A 109 21.40 -4.77 -3.88
N GLN A 110 22.28 -5.64 -4.34
CA GLN A 110 22.51 -5.79 -5.76
C GLN A 110 21.49 -6.76 -6.33
N PHE A 111 20.62 -6.23 -7.17
CA PHE A 111 19.68 -7.04 -7.90
C PHE A 111 20.33 -7.60 -9.15
N GLY A 112 20.06 -8.87 -9.46
CA GLY A 112 20.46 -9.46 -10.72
C GLY A 112 19.78 -8.81 -11.93
N SER A 113 20.29 -9.08 -13.12
CA SER A 113 19.65 -8.65 -14.36
C SER A 113 18.22 -9.19 -14.46
N GLY A 114 17.30 -8.36 -14.96
CA GLY A 114 15.90 -8.74 -15.14
C GLY A 114 15.00 -8.48 -13.95
N ILE A 115 15.49 -7.85 -12.86
CA ILE A 115 14.66 -7.49 -11.73
C ILE A 115 13.50 -6.57 -12.12
N GLU A 116 13.73 -5.63 -13.01
CA GLU A 116 12.70 -4.71 -13.51
C GLU A 116 11.58 -5.46 -14.23
N THR A 117 11.92 -6.49 -15.00
CA THR A 117 10.93 -7.35 -15.67
C THR A 117 10.10 -8.15 -14.68
N LEU A 118 10.72 -8.69 -13.63
CA LEU A 118 10.02 -9.41 -12.56
C LEU A 118 9.07 -8.49 -11.81
N ILE A 119 9.51 -7.29 -11.47
CA ILE A 119 8.69 -6.29 -10.77
C ILE A 119 7.51 -5.89 -11.65
N LYS A 120 7.74 -5.57 -12.92
CA LYS A 120 6.68 -5.21 -13.85
C LYS A 120 5.64 -6.32 -13.96
N LYS A 121 6.06 -7.56 -14.15
CA LYS A 121 5.17 -8.73 -14.24
C LYS A 121 4.35 -8.92 -12.95
N GLY A 122 4.98 -8.77 -11.80
CA GLY A 122 4.32 -8.93 -10.50
C GLY A 122 3.34 -7.81 -10.14
N LEU A 123 3.50 -6.63 -10.73
CA LEU A 123 2.71 -5.44 -10.44
C LEU A 123 1.78 -5.02 -11.58
N LEU A 124 1.69 -5.78 -12.66
CA LEU A 124 0.77 -5.48 -13.77
C LEU A 124 -0.65 -5.27 -13.26
N LYS A 125 -1.29 -4.19 -13.72
CA LYS A 125 -2.66 -3.81 -13.37
C LYS A 125 -2.89 -3.48 -11.89
N ARG A 126 -1.85 -3.46 -11.07
CA ARG A 126 -1.97 -3.07 -9.69
C ARG A 126 -1.93 -1.55 -9.55
N PRO A 127 -2.89 -0.93 -8.84
CA PRO A 127 -2.85 0.50 -8.56
C PRO A 127 -1.79 0.80 -7.51
N LEU A 128 -1.02 1.84 -7.74
CA LEU A 128 0.05 2.30 -6.87
C LEU A 128 0.03 3.83 -6.76
N THR A 129 0.52 4.34 -5.65
CA THR A 129 0.79 5.76 -5.49
C THR A 129 2.12 5.98 -4.75
N LYS A 130 2.70 7.14 -4.92
CA LYS A 130 3.96 7.51 -4.25
C LYS A 130 3.83 7.36 -2.74
N GLY A 131 4.81 6.73 -2.12
CA GLY A 131 4.87 6.47 -0.68
C GLY A 131 4.31 5.11 -0.27
N ASP A 132 3.65 4.38 -1.17
CA ASP A 132 3.15 3.04 -0.87
C ASP A 132 4.29 2.09 -0.54
N HIS A 133 4.06 1.22 0.45
CA HIS A 133 4.86 0.04 0.70
C HIS A 133 4.15 -1.16 0.09
N ILE A 134 4.88 -1.95 -0.67
CA ILE A 134 4.34 -3.08 -1.42
C ILE A 134 5.23 -4.31 -1.34
N ILE A 135 4.64 -5.47 -1.59
CA ILE A 135 5.34 -6.73 -1.83
C ILE A 135 5.14 -7.09 -3.31
N VAL A 136 6.21 -7.48 -3.96
CA VAL A 136 6.18 -7.98 -5.33
C VAL A 136 6.20 -9.51 -5.29
N PRO A 137 5.18 -10.21 -5.82
CA PRO A 137 5.19 -11.66 -5.87
C PRO A 137 6.46 -12.21 -6.54
N GLY A 138 7.07 -13.20 -5.93
CA GLY A 138 8.28 -13.86 -6.45
C GLY A 138 9.61 -13.20 -6.08
N ILE A 139 9.61 -12.06 -5.38
CA ILE A 139 10.82 -11.43 -4.88
C ILE A 139 10.91 -11.62 -3.37
N ALA A 140 11.93 -12.38 -2.94
CA ALA A 140 12.20 -12.67 -1.54
C ALA A 140 13.68 -12.47 -1.21
N LEU A 141 13.94 -12.16 0.04
CA LEU A 141 15.28 -12.05 0.60
C LEU A 141 15.34 -12.95 1.84
N PHE A 142 16.31 -13.89 1.86
CA PHE A 142 16.47 -14.85 2.98
C PHE A 142 15.17 -15.61 3.35
N GLY A 143 14.39 -16.01 2.34
CA GLY A 143 13.14 -16.77 2.54
C GLY A 143 11.93 -15.95 2.95
N SER A 144 12.08 -14.64 3.11
CA SER A 144 10.98 -13.70 3.41
C SER A 144 10.72 -12.77 2.25
N ALA A 145 9.46 -12.36 2.08
CA ALA A 145 9.11 -11.37 1.07
C ALA A 145 9.88 -10.06 1.31
N LEU A 146 10.49 -9.53 0.27
CA LEU A 146 11.18 -8.24 0.32
C LEU A 146 10.19 -7.12 0.00
N PRO A 147 9.85 -6.25 0.95
CA PRO A 147 9.01 -5.12 0.67
C PRO A 147 9.78 -3.99 -0.03
N PHE A 148 9.07 -3.25 -0.88
CA PHE A 148 9.56 -2.06 -1.56
C PHE A 148 8.72 -0.84 -1.21
N ALA A 149 9.33 0.34 -1.25
CA ALA A 149 8.62 1.60 -1.25
C ALA A 149 8.53 2.17 -2.66
N ILE A 150 7.39 2.73 -3.00
CA ILE A 150 7.20 3.50 -4.23
C ILE A 150 7.76 4.91 -3.99
N ILE A 151 8.92 5.18 -4.56
CA ILE A 151 9.66 6.43 -4.36
C ILE A 151 9.11 7.55 -5.22
N ASN A 152 8.78 7.23 -6.47
CA ASN A 152 8.25 8.19 -7.43
C ASN A 152 7.43 7.51 -8.51
N THR A 153 6.47 8.24 -9.05
CA THR A 153 5.66 7.82 -10.19
C THR A 153 5.53 8.94 -11.20
N SER A 154 5.42 8.59 -12.47
CA SER A 154 5.07 9.53 -13.53
C SER A 154 3.92 8.95 -14.36
N PRO A 155 2.77 9.62 -14.43
CA PRO A 155 2.38 10.85 -13.71
C PRO A 155 2.23 10.65 -12.20
N THR A 156 2.01 11.73 -11.47
CA THR A 156 1.67 11.69 -10.04
C THR A 156 0.23 11.21 -9.84
N GLY A 157 -0.11 10.83 -8.60
CA GLY A 157 -1.43 10.32 -8.25
C GLY A 157 -1.49 8.80 -8.27
N ILE A 158 -2.69 8.26 -8.44
CA ILE A 158 -2.89 6.82 -8.53
C ILE A 158 -2.62 6.37 -9.96
N ILE A 159 -1.64 5.48 -10.11
CA ILE A 159 -1.21 4.95 -11.41
C ILE A 159 -1.41 3.44 -11.47
N ILE A 160 -1.50 2.93 -12.69
CA ILE A 160 -1.46 1.51 -12.99
C ILE A 160 -0.26 1.20 -13.88
N ILE A 161 0.48 0.17 -13.51
CA ILE A 161 1.60 -0.35 -14.31
C ILE A 161 1.05 -1.17 -15.47
N ASN A 162 1.57 -0.90 -16.65
CA ASN A 162 1.31 -1.64 -17.88
C ASN A 162 2.62 -2.13 -18.54
N GLU A 163 2.51 -2.80 -19.67
CA GLU A 163 3.66 -3.36 -20.40
C GLU A 163 4.70 -2.31 -20.81
N GLU A 164 4.28 -1.06 -21.05
CA GLU A 164 5.13 0.02 -21.52
C GLU A 164 5.78 0.82 -20.38
N THR A 165 5.33 0.61 -19.15
CA THR A 165 5.84 1.32 -17.97
C THR A 165 7.32 1.04 -17.75
N ILE A 166 8.11 2.07 -17.57
CA ILE A 166 9.54 1.95 -17.24
C ILE A 166 9.66 1.75 -15.72
N ILE A 167 10.24 0.64 -15.31
CA ILE A 167 10.53 0.32 -13.92
C ILE A 167 11.98 0.71 -13.61
N LYS A 168 12.16 1.50 -12.56
CA LYS A 168 13.48 1.89 -12.03
C LYS A 168 13.60 1.38 -10.60
N VAL A 169 14.66 0.63 -10.30
CA VAL A 169 14.91 0.06 -8.98
C VAL A 169 16.18 0.66 -8.41
N LYS A 170 16.09 1.23 -7.21
CA LYS A 170 17.26 1.67 -6.45
C LYS A 170 17.83 0.50 -5.67
N GLU A 171 19.15 0.42 -5.58
CA GLU A 171 19.86 -0.57 -4.77
C GLU A 171 19.96 -0.16 -3.30
N GLU A 172 19.88 1.12 -3.03
CA GLU A 172 19.94 1.68 -1.69
C GLU A 172 18.59 1.55 -0.97
N ALA A 173 18.67 1.42 0.36
CA ALA A 173 17.49 1.42 1.20
C ALA A 173 16.59 2.63 0.92
N ALA A 174 15.29 2.40 0.85
CA ALA A 174 14.33 3.49 0.82
C ALA A 174 14.56 4.39 2.04
N LYS A 175 14.65 5.69 1.83
CA LYS A 175 14.58 6.64 2.93
C LYS A 175 13.17 6.51 3.51
N THR A 176 13.05 5.85 4.66
CA THR A 176 11.82 5.89 5.43
C THR A 176 11.55 7.36 5.74
N MET A 177 10.51 7.91 5.15
CA MET A 177 9.89 9.10 5.72
C MET A 177 9.20 8.60 6.99
N GLU A 178 9.97 8.46 8.06
CA GLU A 178 9.37 8.44 9.38
C GLU A 178 8.61 9.77 9.50
N PRO A 179 7.31 9.76 9.85
CA PRO A 179 6.72 10.99 10.34
C PRO A 179 7.65 11.46 11.46
N GLU A 180 8.03 12.72 11.44
CA GLU A 180 8.75 13.34 12.55
C GLU A 180 7.84 13.29 13.78
N GLY A 181 7.76 12.11 14.38
CA GLY A 181 7.34 11.96 15.74
C GLY A 181 8.43 12.56 16.63
N PRO A 182 8.10 13.05 17.81
CA PRO A 182 9.10 13.58 18.72
C PRO A 182 10.20 12.54 18.86
N ARG A 183 11.43 12.92 18.49
CA ARG A 183 12.62 12.11 18.72
C ARG A 183 12.71 11.91 20.22
N VAL A 184 12.29 10.75 20.69
CA VAL A 184 12.65 10.34 22.04
C VAL A 184 14.17 10.07 21.98
N SER A 185 14.92 11.07 22.41
CA SER A 185 16.34 10.89 22.61
C SER A 185 16.54 9.83 23.70
N TYR A 186 17.38 8.85 23.44
CA TYR A 186 17.79 7.88 24.45
C TYR A 186 18.44 8.56 25.69
N GLU A 187 18.79 9.83 25.61
CA GLU A 187 19.28 10.63 26.71
C GLU A 187 18.19 10.91 27.76
N ASP A 188 16.91 10.90 27.38
CA ASP A 188 15.80 11.10 28.31
C ASP A 188 15.45 9.85 29.14
N ILE A 189 16.04 8.70 28.86
CA ILE A 189 15.85 7.44 29.61
C ILE A 189 17.00 7.24 30.63
N GLY A 190 17.97 8.13 30.66
CA GLY A 190 19.16 8.08 31.54
C GLY A 190 18.94 8.51 32.97
N GLY A 191 17.84 8.08 33.62
CA GLY A 191 17.51 8.50 34.99
C GLY A 191 17.49 7.39 36.04
N LEU A 192 18.04 6.22 35.80
CA LEU A 192 18.31 5.24 36.86
C LEU A 192 19.66 5.51 37.46
N LYS A 193 19.76 6.45 38.43
CA LYS A 193 20.83 6.44 39.39
C LYS A 193 20.54 5.29 40.34
N GLU A 194 21.39 4.26 40.31
CA GLU A 194 21.54 3.36 41.44
C GLU A 194 22.08 4.18 42.62
N GLU A 195 21.22 4.41 43.59
CA GLU A 195 21.73 4.76 44.92
C GLU A 195 22.06 3.47 45.65
N LEU A 196 23.34 3.28 45.92
CA LEU A 196 23.85 2.39 46.97
C LEU A 196 23.54 2.97 48.34
#